data_b245008cd55e5ca2d033e327262140e3
#
_entry.id   b245008cd55e5ca2d033e327262140e3
#
_cell.length_a   1.000
_cell.length_b   1.000
_cell.length_c   1.000
_cell.angle_alpha   90.00
_cell.angle_beta   90.00
_cell.angle_gamma   90.00
#
_symmetry.space_group_name_H-M   'P 1'
#
loop_
_entity.id
_entity.type
_entity.pdbx_description
1 polymer ?
#
loop_
_entity_poly.entity_id
_entity_poly.type
_entity_poly.pdbx_seq_one_letter_code
_entity_poly.pdbx_strand_id
1 'polypeptide(L)'
;FEYAGLVSGKRKIDFLRSLDVFVLPSYFEGLPMSLLETMSYGTTPIVTPVGSIPQVVKSGVNGIFINHHDCESIVEAIKQVNEDRSLLRRLGEEARKTIFNEFSPKQYIENLNHIYADLDN
;
A
#
# COMPACT_ATOMS: atom_id res chain seq x y z
N PHE A 1 -20.80 -8.22 1.14
CA PHE A 1 -19.91 -8.02 2.29
C PHE A 1 -19.63 -9.34 2.98
N GLU A 2 -18.34 -9.69 3.12
CA GLU A 2 -17.89 -10.91 3.78
C GLU A 2 -16.84 -10.56 4.84
N TYR A 3 -16.99 -11.11 6.04
CA TYR A 3 -15.99 -10.98 7.09
C TYR A 3 -15.03 -12.16 7.03
N ALA A 4 -13.80 -11.93 6.56
CA ALA A 4 -12.78 -12.96 6.39
C ALA A 4 -12.17 -13.47 7.72
N GLY A 5 -12.33 -12.73 8.81
CA GLY A 5 -11.71 -13.02 10.09
C GLY A 5 -10.18 -12.93 10.05
N LEU A 6 -9.52 -13.61 11.00
CA LEU A 6 -8.07 -13.69 11.03
C LEU A 6 -7.57 -14.62 9.93
N VAL A 7 -6.72 -14.10 9.04
CA VAL A 7 -6.08 -14.87 7.96
C VAL A 7 -4.57 -14.98 8.21
N SER A 8 -4.01 -16.19 8.08
CA SER A 8 -2.60 -16.47 8.32
C SER A 8 -2.08 -17.56 7.38
N GLY A 9 -0.77 -17.72 7.32
CA GLY A 9 -0.11 -18.75 6.52
C GLY A 9 -0.50 -18.70 5.03
N LYS A 10 -0.73 -19.87 4.43
CA LYS A 10 -1.10 -19.98 3.01
C LYS A 10 -2.42 -19.24 2.69
N ARG A 11 -3.41 -19.32 3.59
CA ARG A 11 -4.69 -18.62 3.43
C ARG A 11 -4.51 -17.10 3.29
N LYS A 12 -3.57 -16.51 4.05
CA LYS A 12 -3.22 -15.07 3.93
C LYS A 12 -2.64 -14.76 2.56
N ILE A 13 -1.73 -15.59 2.06
CA ILE A 13 -1.11 -15.40 0.74
C ILE A 13 -2.17 -15.44 -0.37
N ASP A 14 -3.05 -16.44 -0.33
CA ASP A 14 -4.12 -16.59 -1.32
C ASP A 14 -5.11 -15.42 -1.24
N PHE A 15 -5.43 -14.96 -0.04
CA PHE A 15 -6.26 -13.77 0.18
C PHE A 15 -5.62 -12.51 -0.43
N LEU A 16 -4.35 -12.22 -0.10
CA LEU A 16 -3.65 -11.04 -0.62
C LEU A 16 -3.55 -11.05 -2.15
N ARG A 17 -3.36 -12.23 -2.76
CA ARG A 17 -3.33 -12.39 -4.22
C ARG A 17 -4.67 -12.16 -4.90
N SER A 18 -5.77 -12.32 -4.18
CA SER A 18 -7.12 -12.13 -4.71
C SER A 18 -7.61 -10.69 -4.68
N LEU A 19 -6.86 -9.78 -4.02
CA LEU A 19 -7.26 -8.40 -3.86
C LEU A 19 -6.91 -7.56 -5.08
N ASP A 20 -7.88 -6.83 -5.59
CA ASP A 20 -7.69 -5.77 -6.59
C ASP A 20 -7.36 -4.43 -5.91
N VAL A 21 -8.03 -4.14 -4.80
CA VAL A 21 -7.96 -2.87 -4.07
C VAL A 21 -7.82 -3.13 -2.57
N PHE A 22 -7.02 -2.31 -1.91
CA PHE A 22 -6.91 -2.25 -0.46
C PHE A 22 -7.34 -0.87 0.03
N VAL A 23 -8.41 -0.82 0.84
CA VAL A 23 -8.96 0.44 1.37
C VAL A 23 -8.61 0.59 2.84
N LEU A 24 -7.92 1.69 3.20
CA LEU A 24 -7.52 1.99 4.57
C LEU A 24 -7.84 3.46 4.91
N PRO A 25 -9.08 3.78 5.35
CA PRO A 25 -9.51 5.13 5.67
C PRO A 25 -9.20 5.50 7.13
N SER A 26 -7.96 5.35 7.54
CA SER A 26 -7.53 5.56 8.92
C SER A 26 -7.42 7.04 9.28
N TYR A 27 -7.69 7.37 10.54
CA TYR A 27 -7.45 8.70 11.11
C TYR A 27 -6.01 8.88 11.57
N PHE A 28 -5.39 7.80 12.00
CA PHE A 28 -4.02 7.78 12.52
C PHE A 28 -3.36 6.46 12.17
N GLU A 29 -2.14 6.51 11.68
CA GLU A 29 -1.29 5.37 11.40
C GLU A 29 0.17 5.73 11.66
N GLY A 30 0.99 4.71 11.97
CA GLY A 30 2.43 4.78 11.76
C GLY A 30 2.75 4.49 10.28
N LEU A 31 3.35 3.33 10.02
CA LEU A 31 3.44 2.72 8.70
C LEU A 31 2.80 1.33 8.78
N PRO A 32 1.57 1.16 8.27
CA PRO A 32 0.85 -0.09 8.44
C PRO A 32 1.47 -1.20 7.58
N MET A 33 1.87 -2.31 8.23
CA MET A 33 2.45 -3.47 7.53
C MET A 33 1.48 -4.08 6.51
N SER A 34 0.17 -4.06 6.80
CA SER A 34 -0.86 -4.51 5.87
C SER A 34 -0.84 -3.75 4.54
N LEU A 35 -0.52 -2.46 4.56
CA LEU A 35 -0.34 -1.65 3.36
C LEU A 35 0.85 -2.14 2.54
N LEU A 36 2.02 -2.32 3.17
CA LEU A 36 3.22 -2.81 2.47
C LEU A 36 3.01 -4.21 1.91
N GLU A 37 2.37 -5.08 2.70
CA GLU A 37 2.05 -6.44 2.26
C GLU A 37 1.12 -6.45 1.05
N THR A 38 0.02 -5.72 1.06
CA THR A 38 -0.93 -5.67 -0.07
C THR A 38 -0.29 -5.08 -1.31
N MET A 39 0.46 -3.97 -1.18
CA MET A 39 1.21 -3.36 -2.29
C MET A 39 2.22 -4.34 -2.91
N SER A 40 2.88 -5.19 -2.10
CA SER A 40 3.83 -6.18 -2.62
C SER A 40 3.20 -7.22 -3.56
N TYR A 41 1.90 -7.43 -3.44
CA TYR A 41 1.12 -8.30 -4.34
C TYR A 41 0.52 -7.55 -5.55
N GLY A 42 0.77 -6.25 -5.69
CA GLY A 42 0.25 -5.44 -6.78
C GLY A 42 -1.18 -4.96 -6.57
N THR A 43 -1.66 -4.99 -5.33
CA THR A 43 -2.95 -4.43 -4.94
C THR A 43 -2.89 -2.91 -4.95
N THR A 44 -3.89 -2.25 -5.53
CA THR A 44 -3.98 -0.78 -5.56
C THR A 44 -4.44 -0.24 -4.20
N PRO A 45 -3.63 0.56 -3.50
CA PRO A 45 -4.04 1.16 -2.23
C PRO A 45 -4.92 2.40 -2.46
N ILE A 46 -6.02 2.48 -1.71
CA ILE A 46 -6.88 3.64 -1.54
C ILE A 46 -6.84 4.00 -0.06
N VAL A 47 -6.11 5.05 0.30
CA VAL A 47 -5.73 5.30 1.69
C VAL A 47 -5.80 6.77 2.06
N THR A 48 -5.94 7.06 3.34
CA THR A 48 -5.79 8.42 3.86
C THR A 48 -4.31 8.79 3.97
N PRO A 49 -3.91 10.05 3.65
CA PRO A 49 -2.51 10.49 3.73
C PRO A 49 -2.11 10.86 5.16
N VAL A 50 -2.13 9.89 6.08
CA VAL A 50 -1.80 10.09 7.50
C VAL A 50 -0.53 9.35 7.90
N GLY A 51 0.16 9.82 8.94
CA GLY A 51 1.40 9.21 9.45
C GLY A 51 2.48 9.12 8.38
N SER A 52 3.07 7.93 8.23
CA SER A 52 4.12 7.67 7.23
C SER A 52 3.58 7.15 5.89
N ILE A 53 2.26 7.04 5.72
CA ILE A 53 1.65 6.59 4.46
C ILE A 53 2.11 7.43 3.25
N PRO A 54 2.20 8.79 3.32
CA PRO A 54 2.65 9.62 2.20
C PRO A 54 4.13 9.40 1.80
N GLN A 55 4.92 8.73 2.62
CA GLN A 55 6.29 8.36 2.26
C GLN A 55 6.31 7.17 1.29
N VAL A 56 5.28 6.32 1.33
CA VAL A 56 5.16 5.09 0.53
C VAL A 56 4.20 5.24 -0.63
N VAL A 57 3.03 5.84 -0.38
CA VAL A 57 1.98 6.04 -1.40
C VAL A 57 2.06 7.44 -1.98
N LYS A 58 2.04 7.52 -3.31
CA LYS A 58 1.93 8.76 -4.08
C LYS A 58 0.65 8.71 -4.90
N SER A 59 -0.30 9.60 -4.57
CA SER A 59 -1.61 9.62 -5.23
C SER A 59 -1.49 9.82 -6.74
N GLY A 60 -2.21 8.99 -7.50
CA GLY A 60 -2.15 8.99 -8.97
C GLY A 60 -0.97 8.24 -9.58
N VAL A 61 0.03 7.84 -8.77
CA VAL A 61 1.23 7.09 -9.21
C VAL A 61 1.12 5.62 -8.82
N ASN A 62 1.06 5.34 -7.52
CA ASN A 62 1.04 3.97 -6.98
C ASN A 62 -0.12 3.73 -5.99
N GLY A 63 -1.12 4.61 -5.99
CA GLY A 63 -2.32 4.51 -5.16
C GLY A 63 -3.20 5.75 -5.31
N ILE A 64 -4.23 5.84 -4.49
CA ILE A 64 -5.17 6.96 -4.47
C ILE A 64 -5.32 7.44 -3.01
N PHE A 65 -5.19 8.75 -2.81
CA PHE A 65 -5.52 9.36 -1.53
C PHE A 65 -7.02 9.69 -1.45
N ILE A 66 -7.57 9.41 -0.28
CA ILE A 66 -8.94 9.75 0.11
C ILE A 66 -8.92 10.65 1.35
N ASN A 67 -10.00 11.38 1.56
CA ASN A 67 -10.17 12.20 2.74
C ASN A 67 -10.75 11.36 3.89
N HIS A 68 -10.19 11.49 5.09
CA HIS A 68 -10.85 10.97 6.28
C HIS A 68 -12.13 11.78 6.55
N HIS A 69 -13.13 11.18 7.20
CA HIS A 69 -14.50 11.72 7.39
C HIS A 69 -15.35 11.86 6.12
N ASP A 70 -14.90 11.36 4.98
CA ASP A 70 -15.61 11.52 3.71
C ASP A 70 -15.81 10.17 3.02
N CYS A 71 -16.99 9.57 3.25
CA CYS A 71 -17.37 8.33 2.58
C CYS A 71 -17.48 8.49 1.06
N GLU A 72 -17.78 9.71 0.58
CA GLU A 72 -17.91 9.97 -0.87
C GLU A 72 -16.57 9.83 -1.56
N SER A 73 -15.47 10.32 -0.95
CA SER A 73 -14.13 10.16 -1.51
C SER A 73 -13.72 8.69 -1.68
N ILE A 74 -14.16 7.82 -0.78
CA ILE A 74 -13.92 6.36 -0.89
C ILE A 74 -14.71 5.81 -2.09
N VAL A 75 -15.99 6.16 -2.19
CA VAL A 75 -16.86 5.70 -3.28
C VAL A 75 -16.35 6.17 -4.63
N GLU A 76 -15.93 7.43 -4.74
CA GLU A 76 -15.37 8.00 -5.97
C GLU A 76 -14.07 7.29 -6.37
N ALA A 77 -13.16 7.07 -5.43
CA ALA A 77 -11.91 6.36 -5.70
C ALA A 77 -12.15 4.92 -6.19
N ILE A 78 -13.10 4.20 -5.57
CA ILE A 78 -13.47 2.84 -5.99
C ILE A 78 -14.12 2.87 -7.38
N LYS A 79 -15.03 3.80 -7.65
CA LYS A 79 -15.66 3.96 -8.98
C LYS A 79 -14.62 4.22 -10.05
N GLN A 80 -13.69 5.14 -9.79
CA GLN A 80 -12.63 5.50 -10.73
C GLN A 80 -11.82 4.27 -11.19
N VAL A 81 -11.37 3.43 -10.25
CA VAL A 81 -10.59 2.23 -10.60
C VAL A 81 -11.45 1.09 -11.15
N ASN A 82 -12.74 1.07 -10.84
CA ASN A 82 -13.67 0.10 -11.40
C ASN A 82 -14.03 0.42 -12.86
N GLU A 83 -14.21 1.68 -13.19
CA GLU A 83 -14.51 2.16 -14.54
C GLU A 83 -13.26 2.15 -15.44
N ASP A 84 -12.08 2.43 -14.89
CA ASP A 84 -10.81 2.37 -15.61
C ASP A 84 -9.92 1.23 -15.05
N ARG A 85 -10.10 0.04 -15.62
CA ARG A 85 -9.31 -1.15 -15.25
C ARG A 85 -7.84 -1.06 -15.68
N SER A 86 -7.49 -0.17 -16.61
CA SER A 86 -6.10 0.09 -16.99
C SER A 86 -5.40 0.93 -15.92
N LEU A 87 -6.09 1.93 -15.37
CA LEU A 87 -5.63 2.71 -14.23
C LEU A 87 -5.39 1.81 -13.01
N LEU A 88 -6.35 0.94 -12.66
CA LEU A 88 -6.21 0.00 -11.56
C LEU A 88 -4.93 -0.82 -11.68
N ARG A 89 -4.71 -1.44 -12.83
CA ARG A 89 -3.51 -2.28 -13.07
C ARG A 89 -2.23 -1.46 -12.98
N ARG A 90 -2.19 -0.28 -13.59
CA ARG A 90 -1.02 0.60 -13.55
C ARG A 90 -0.65 0.99 -12.12
N LEU A 91 -1.63 1.42 -11.32
CA LEU A 91 -1.41 1.79 -9.92
C LEU A 91 -0.90 0.61 -9.09
N GLY A 92 -1.47 -0.58 -9.27
CA GLY A 92 -1.04 -1.79 -8.59
C GLY A 92 0.38 -2.24 -8.98
N GLU A 93 0.73 -2.17 -10.26
CA GLU A 93 2.09 -2.47 -10.73
C GLU A 93 3.13 -1.50 -10.15
N GLU A 94 2.83 -0.21 -10.12
CA GLU A 94 3.71 0.81 -9.51
C GLU A 94 3.78 0.65 -7.99
N ALA A 95 2.67 0.28 -7.33
CA ALA A 95 2.68 -0.07 -5.90
C ALA A 95 3.66 -1.21 -5.61
N ARG A 96 3.59 -2.28 -6.40
CA ARG A 96 4.50 -3.41 -6.27
C ARG A 96 5.97 -3.01 -6.51
N LYS A 97 6.26 -2.24 -7.55
CA LYS A 97 7.61 -1.75 -7.84
C LYS A 97 8.17 -0.92 -6.70
N THR A 98 7.37 -0.04 -6.11
CA THR A 98 7.76 0.77 -4.95
C THR A 98 8.23 -0.12 -3.80
N ILE A 99 7.47 -1.17 -3.45
CA ILE A 99 7.85 -2.08 -2.36
C ILE A 99 9.15 -2.82 -2.66
N PHE A 100 9.31 -3.35 -3.87
CA PHE A 100 10.53 -4.09 -4.22
C PHE A 100 11.77 -3.21 -4.29
N ASN A 101 11.65 -1.97 -4.73
CA ASN A 101 12.78 -1.06 -4.90
C ASN A 101 13.16 -0.33 -3.61
N GLU A 102 12.19 0.05 -2.77
CA GLU A 102 12.44 0.97 -1.65
C GLU A 102 12.29 0.28 -0.28
N PHE A 103 11.50 -0.79 -0.18
CA PHE A 103 11.15 -1.46 1.08
C PHE A 103 11.55 -2.94 1.13
N SER A 104 12.45 -3.38 0.23
CA SER A 104 12.95 -4.75 0.26
C SER A 104 13.94 -4.96 1.41
N PRO A 105 14.09 -6.19 1.92
CA PRO A 105 15.11 -6.52 2.93
C PRO A 105 16.52 -6.11 2.52
N LYS A 106 16.84 -6.21 1.23
CA LYS A 106 18.13 -5.78 0.67
C LYS A 106 18.34 -4.29 0.87
N GLN A 107 17.36 -3.46 0.49
CA GLN A 107 17.43 -2.01 0.65
C GLN A 107 17.52 -1.59 2.13
N TYR A 108 16.82 -2.30 3.01
CA TYR A 108 16.90 -2.06 4.45
C TYR A 108 18.32 -2.32 4.98
N ILE A 109 18.97 -3.41 4.59
CA ILE A 109 20.34 -3.74 4.98
C ILE A 109 21.33 -2.72 4.42
N GLU A 110 21.17 -2.31 3.16
CA GLU A 110 22.02 -1.27 2.55
C GLU A 110 21.92 0.07 3.30
N ASN A 111 20.71 0.49 3.63
CA ASN A 111 20.49 1.72 4.41
C ASN A 111 21.10 1.64 5.81
N LEU A 112 20.98 0.50 6.51
CA LEU A 112 21.64 0.29 7.81
C LEU A 112 23.15 0.38 7.70
N ASN A 113 23.75 -0.26 6.71
CA ASN A 113 25.19 -0.22 6.50
C ASN A 113 25.70 1.20 6.27
N HIS A 114 24.98 2.04 5.55
CA HIS A 114 25.31 3.47 5.39
C HIS A 114 25.28 4.21 6.73
N ILE A 115 24.24 4.01 7.54
CA ILE A 115 24.14 4.65 8.87
C ILE A 115 25.32 4.23 9.77
N TYR A 116 25.67 2.96 9.78
CA TYR A 116 26.80 2.48 10.61
C TYR A 116 28.15 3.00 10.09
N ALA A 117 28.36 3.06 8.77
CA ALA A 117 29.57 3.61 8.19
C ALA A 117 29.76 5.11 8.51
N ASP A 118 28.69 5.87 8.61
CA ASP A 118 28.71 7.29 8.99
C ASP A 118 29.01 7.49 10.48
N LEU A 119 28.71 6.51 11.33
CA LEU A 119 29.01 6.56 12.78
C LEU A 119 30.47 6.22 13.08
N ASP A 120 31.16 5.52 12.22
CA ASP A 120 32.59 5.12 12.36
C ASP A 120 33.57 6.22 11.88
N ASN A 121 33.05 7.32 11.33
CA ASN A 121 33.79 8.50 10.92
C ASN A 121 33.62 9.67 11.93
#